data_2c9069f999346dbdbad7ab7746a46eb6
#
_entry.id   2c9069f999346dbdbad7ab7746a46eb6
#
_cell.length_a   1.000
_cell.length_b   1.000
_cell.length_c   1.000
_cell.angle_alpha   90.00
_cell.angle_beta   90.00
_cell.angle_gamma   90.00
#
_symmetry.space_group_name_H-M   'P 1'
#
loop_
_entity.id
_entity.type
_entity.pdbx_description
1 polymer ?
#
loop_
_entity_poly.entity_id
_entity_poly.type
_entity_poly.pdbx_seq_one_letter_code
_entity_poly.pdbx_strand_id
1 'polypeptide(L)'
;MVLYSSIEGTDSRIDGYLAVIGDNQERIANAPIVWVFLADNNKWEKYFTYSSSEEKFNKPRRATGLGDMHLCMQDAIIASQNAVIAAEALGLGSCFIGDIIENYERLQKLLNLPSHAIPAAMLIMGYPLNEKKSDAITPRPDTASAIFMENGYKDLTKEDIYSEYEKHQAYFEGKKLMPIENGTVADYYYNRKYTNAFMD
;
A
#
# COMPACT_ATOMS: atom_id res chain seq x y z
N MET A 1 9.30 -4.79 11.16
CA MET A 1 8.53 -5.41 10.09
C MET A 1 8.03 -6.75 10.59
N VAL A 2 6.73 -6.95 10.60
CA VAL A 2 6.09 -8.25 10.87
C VAL A 2 5.34 -8.62 9.60
N LEU A 3 5.41 -9.88 9.22
CA LEU A 3 4.76 -10.42 8.05
C LEU A 3 3.65 -11.34 8.54
N TYR A 4 2.41 -11.07 8.15
CA TYR A 4 1.35 -12.08 8.18
C TYR A 4 1.36 -12.78 6.82
N SER A 5 1.43 -14.10 6.82
CA SER A 5 1.36 -14.91 5.61
C SER A 5 0.18 -15.86 5.73
N SER A 6 -0.79 -15.79 4.84
CA SER A 6 -1.67 -16.91 4.56
C SER A 6 -1.06 -17.73 3.42
N ILE A 7 -0.96 -19.02 3.59
CA ILE A 7 -0.57 -19.99 2.57
C ILE A 7 -1.81 -20.87 2.35
N GLU A 8 -2.02 -21.30 1.12
CA GLU A 8 -3.11 -22.22 0.74
C GLU A 8 -3.26 -23.37 1.75
N GLY A 9 -4.43 -23.47 2.39
CA GLY A 9 -4.70 -24.44 3.46
C GLY A 9 -4.71 -23.88 4.89
N THR A 10 -4.33 -22.62 5.11
CA THR A 10 -4.63 -21.88 6.35
C THR A 10 -6.02 -21.27 6.27
N ASP A 11 -6.68 -21.16 7.39
CA ASP A 11 -8.07 -20.80 7.63
C ASP A 11 -8.71 -19.90 6.54
N SER A 12 -9.47 -20.50 5.61
CA SER A 12 -10.17 -19.84 4.49
C SER A 12 -11.09 -18.66 4.93
N ARG A 13 -11.41 -18.61 6.23
CA ARG A 13 -12.17 -17.50 6.82
C ARG A 13 -11.36 -16.23 6.84
N ILE A 14 -10.05 -16.29 7.10
CA ILE A 14 -9.20 -15.09 7.15
C ILE A 14 -9.08 -14.46 5.77
N ASP A 15 -8.91 -15.25 4.72
CA ASP A 15 -8.79 -14.76 3.35
C ASP A 15 -10.09 -14.11 2.87
N GLY A 16 -11.24 -14.67 3.24
CA GLY A 16 -12.53 -14.04 3.02
C GLY A 16 -12.69 -12.71 3.75
N TYR A 17 -12.23 -12.60 4.99
CA TYR A 17 -12.25 -11.33 5.73
C TYR A 17 -11.26 -10.31 5.16
N LEU A 18 -10.07 -10.73 4.72
CA LEU A 18 -9.13 -9.83 4.04
C LEU A 18 -9.69 -9.31 2.72
N ALA A 19 -10.43 -10.13 1.98
CA ALA A 19 -11.12 -9.66 0.77
C ALA A 19 -12.16 -8.58 1.08
N VAL A 20 -12.95 -8.72 2.15
CA VAL A 20 -13.92 -7.70 2.61
C VAL A 20 -13.22 -6.41 3.03
N ILE A 21 -12.09 -6.51 3.74
CA ILE A 21 -11.28 -5.36 4.13
C ILE A 21 -10.66 -4.67 2.91
N GLY A 22 -10.29 -5.44 1.89
CA GLY A 22 -9.77 -4.95 0.61
C GLY A 22 -10.86 -4.57 -0.41
N ASP A 23 -11.96 -3.96 0.01
CA ASP A 23 -13.06 -3.47 -0.85
C ASP A 23 -13.77 -4.58 -1.64
N ASN A 24 -13.97 -5.74 -1.01
CA ASN A 24 -14.62 -6.94 -1.58
C ASN A 24 -13.98 -7.44 -2.89
N GLN A 25 -12.68 -7.30 -3.02
CA GLN A 25 -11.97 -7.76 -4.21
C GLN A 25 -11.80 -9.29 -4.18
N GLU A 26 -12.54 -9.99 -5.03
CA GLU A 26 -12.52 -11.46 -5.16
C GLU A 26 -11.10 -12.01 -5.36
N ARG A 27 -10.22 -11.29 -6.06
CA ARG A 27 -8.82 -11.67 -6.26
C ARG A 27 -8.03 -11.83 -4.96
N ILE A 28 -8.43 -11.18 -3.87
CA ILE A 28 -7.78 -11.32 -2.55
C ILE A 28 -8.18 -12.66 -1.94
N ALA A 29 -9.48 -13.01 -1.99
CA ALA A 29 -9.98 -14.28 -1.49
C ALA A 29 -9.42 -15.50 -2.24
N ASN A 30 -9.10 -15.33 -3.52
CA ASN A 30 -8.59 -16.38 -4.40
C ASN A 30 -7.05 -16.40 -4.48
N ALA A 31 -6.36 -15.47 -3.84
CA ALA A 31 -4.91 -15.42 -3.88
C ALA A 31 -4.30 -16.51 -2.99
N PRO A 32 -3.40 -17.38 -3.52
CA PRO A 32 -2.76 -18.42 -2.72
C PRO A 32 -1.81 -17.87 -1.67
N ILE A 33 -1.33 -16.63 -1.84
CA ILE A 33 -0.43 -15.99 -0.88
C ILE A 33 -0.92 -14.55 -0.64
N VAL A 34 -1.14 -14.22 0.63
CA VAL A 34 -1.45 -12.86 1.08
C VAL A 34 -0.47 -12.46 2.17
N TRP A 35 0.27 -11.37 1.93
CA TRP A 35 1.20 -10.80 2.89
C TRP A 35 0.77 -9.42 3.34
N VAL A 36 0.73 -9.20 4.66
CA VAL A 36 0.52 -7.88 5.25
C VAL A 36 1.82 -7.39 5.87
N PHE A 37 2.33 -6.28 5.37
CA PHE A 37 3.53 -5.62 5.88
C PHE A 37 3.13 -4.60 6.93
N LEU A 38 3.79 -4.65 8.08
CA LEU A 38 3.47 -3.82 9.24
C LEU A 38 4.61 -2.84 9.53
N ALA A 39 4.26 -1.59 9.75
CA ALA A 39 5.11 -0.60 10.39
C ALA A 39 5.06 -0.82 11.89
N ASP A 40 6.19 -1.18 12.51
CA ASP A 40 6.28 -1.53 13.93
C ASP A 40 7.58 -1.00 14.54
N ASN A 41 7.46 0.01 15.40
CA ASN A 41 8.59 0.60 16.13
C ASN A 41 8.92 -0.15 17.44
N ASN A 42 8.09 -1.08 17.89
CA ASN A 42 8.20 -1.73 19.20
C ASN A 42 9.51 -2.52 19.38
N LYS A 43 10.10 -2.99 18.28
CA LYS A 43 11.41 -3.67 18.33
C LYS A 43 12.51 -2.77 18.88
N TRP A 44 12.55 -1.51 18.45
CA TRP A 44 13.49 -0.51 18.95
C TRP A 44 13.21 -0.15 20.39
N GLU A 45 11.92 0.06 20.74
CA GLU A 45 11.49 0.34 22.12
C GLU A 45 11.94 -0.75 23.09
N LYS A 46 11.71 -2.02 22.72
CA LYS A 46 12.17 -3.17 23.51
C LYS A 46 13.69 -3.26 23.56
N TYR A 47 14.36 -3.02 22.45
CA TYR A 47 15.82 -3.09 22.39
C TYR A 47 16.48 -2.04 23.28
N PHE A 48 15.96 -0.81 23.30
CA PHE A 48 16.42 0.23 24.22
C PHE A 48 16.20 -0.18 25.68
N THR A 49 15.06 -0.76 26.00
CA THR A 49 14.77 -1.26 27.35
C THR A 49 15.74 -2.36 27.75
N TYR A 50 15.90 -3.40 26.94
CA TYR A 50 16.77 -4.53 27.26
C TYR A 50 18.27 -4.16 27.29
N SER A 51 18.63 -3.12 26.59
CA SER A 51 20.00 -2.59 26.59
C SER A 51 20.26 -1.59 27.72
N SER A 52 19.29 -1.24 28.54
CA SER A 52 19.38 -0.19 29.59
C SER A 52 19.96 1.13 29.03
N SER A 53 19.54 1.51 27.82
CA SER A 53 20.11 2.66 27.11
C SER A 53 19.84 3.98 27.83
N GLU A 54 18.66 4.14 28.44
CA GLU A 54 18.30 5.34 29.22
C GLU A 54 19.25 5.57 30.40
N GLU A 55 19.57 4.51 31.13
CA GLU A 55 20.47 4.55 32.29
C GLU A 55 21.92 4.83 31.85
N LYS A 56 22.39 4.14 30.79
CA LYS A 56 23.76 4.28 30.27
C LYS A 56 24.07 5.70 29.83
N PHE A 57 23.10 6.37 29.23
CA PHE A 57 23.29 7.72 28.69
C PHE A 57 22.68 8.81 29.59
N ASN A 58 22.07 8.44 30.69
CA ASN A 58 21.35 9.35 31.57
C ASN A 58 20.39 10.27 30.78
N LYS A 59 19.66 9.68 29.86
CA LYS A 59 18.77 10.38 28.95
C LYS A 59 17.42 9.68 28.88
N PRO A 60 16.34 10.35 29.31
CA PRO A 60 15.00 9.76 29.24
C PRO A 60 14.58 9.51 27.81
N ARG A 61 13.87 8.41 27.58
CA ARG A 61 13.30 8.06 26.30
C ARG A 61 12.14 8.99 25.98
N ARG A 62 12.13 9.49 24.76
CA ARG A 62 10.95 10.19 24.24
C ARG A 62 9.89 9.19 23.79
N ALA A 63 8.64 9.61 23.72
CA ALA A 63 7.58 8.84 23.08
C ALA A 63 7.84 8.70 21.56
N THR A 64 7.34 7.61 20.97
CA THR A 64 7.29 7.41 19.54
C THR A 64 6.51 8.55 18.87
N GLY A 65 7.10 9.19 17.89
CA GLY A 65 6.51 10.30 17.15
C GLY A 65 6.20 9.95 15.71
N LEU A 66 5.62 10.91 14.98
CA LEU A 66 5.29 10.74 13.56
C LEU A 66 6.51 10.41 12.69
N GLY A 67 7.69 10.96 13.02
CA GLY A 67 8.93 10.64 12.30
C GLY A 67 9.32 9.15 12.42
N ASP A 68 9.17 8.56 13.60
CA ASP A 68 9.44 7.14 13.80
C ASP A 68 8.47 6.27 13.01
N MET A 69 7.19 6.63 13.03
CA MET A 69 6.16 5.92 12.26
C MET A 69 6.41 6.04 10.76
N HIS A 70 6.81 7.23 10.28
CA HIS A 70 7.14 7.46 8.89
C HIS A 70 8.31 6.57 8.43
N LEU A 71 9.38 6.47 9.22
CA LEU A 71 10.50 5.58 8.93
C LEU A 71 10.06 4.11 8.91
N CYS A 72 9.27 3.68 9.89
CA CYS A 72 8.76 2.31 9.93
C CYS A 72 7.88 1.98 8.70
N MET A 73 7.07 2.95 8.24
CA MET A 73 6.28 2.81 7.01
C MET A 73 7.17 2.65 5.79
N GLN A 74 8.20 3.50 5.65
CA GLN A 74 9.16 3.40 4.54
C GLN A 74 9.86 2.05 4.53
N ASP A 75 10.36 1.58 5.68
CA ASP A 75 11.01 0.26 5.80
C ASP A 75 10.07 -0.88 5.36
N ALA A 76 8.79 -0.82 5.77
CA ALA A 76 7.80 -1.81 5.42
C ALA A 76 7.51 -1.81 3.90
N ILE A 77 7.37 -0.63 3.29
CA ILE A 77 7.14 -0.48 1.84
C ILE A 77 8.35 -0.93 1.03
N ILE A 78 9.58 -0.56 1.43
CA ILE A 78 10.82 -1.02 0.77
C ILE A 78 10.91 -2.55 0.82
N ALA A 79 10.60 -3.15 1.96
CA ALA A 79 10.60 -4.60 2.10
C ALA A 79 9.51 -5.26 1.23
N SER A 80 8.33 -4.65 1.13
CA SER A 80 7.25 -5.17 0.27
C SER A 80 7.62 -5.12 -1.21
N GLN A 81 8.32 -4.08 -1.66
CA GLN A 81 8.81 -3.99 -3.03
C GLN A 81 9.88 -5.05 -3.33
N ASN A 82 10.76 -5.36 -2.38
CA ASN A 82 11.71 -6.47 -2.54
C ASN A 82 10.99 -7.82 -2.66
N ALA A 83 9.87 -8.01 -1.95
CA ALA A 83 9.04 -9.20 -2.10
C ALA A 83 8.41 -9.32 -3.49
N VAL A 84 7.98 -8.20 -4.10
CA VAL A 84 7.49 -8.17 -5.49
C VAL A 84 8.57 -8.64 -6.45
N ILE A 85 9.80 -8.11 -6.33
CA ILE A 85 10.93 -8.49 -7.19
C ILE A 85 11.24 -9.99 -7.04
N ALA A 86 11.27 -10.49 -5.80
CA ALA A 86 11.51 -11.91 -5.53
C ALA A 86 10.38 -12.79 -6.10
N ALA A 87 9.12 -12.38 -5.95
CA ALA A 87 7.96 -13.08 -6.51
C ALA A 87 8.05 -13.19 -8.04
N GLU A 88 8.38 -12.08 -8.72
CA GLU A 88 8.54 -12.05 -10.17
C GLU A 88 9.69 -12.98 -10.63
N ALA A 89 10.81 -13.00 -9.91
CA ALA A 89 11.93 -13.91 -10.18
C ALA A 89 11.55 -15.39 -10.03
N LEU A 90 10.54 -15.70 -9.21
CA LEU A 90 9.97 -17.04 -9.02
C LEU A 90 8.82 -17.35 -10.00
N GLY A 91 8.50 -16.46 -10.94
CA GLY A 91 7.40 -16.63 -11.89
C GLY A 91 6.01 -16.35 -11.30
N LEU A 92 5.94 -15.72 -10.12
CA LEU A 92 4.69 -15.32 -9.50
C LEU A 92 4.27 -13.92 -9.98
N GLY A 93 2.97 -13.75 -10.20
CA GLY A 93 2.34 -12.43 -10.31
C GLY A 93 2.06 -11.85 -8.92
N SER A 94 2.03 -10.53 -8.81
CA SER A 94 1.73 -9.85 -7.56
C SER A 94 0.84 -8.62 -7.75
N CYS A 95 0.12 -8.23 -6.70
CA CYS A 95 -0.66 -7.01 -6.69
C CYS A 95 -0.68 -6.40 -5.29
N PHE A 96 -0.35 -5.10 -5.20
CA PHE A 96 -0.55 -4.33 -3.98
C PHE A 96 -2.03 -3.99 -3.79
N ILE A 97 -2.48 -4.08 -2.55
CA ILE A 97 -3.82 -3.71 -2.11
C ILE A 97 -3.68 -2.55 -1.12
N GLY A 98 -4.12 -1.35 -1.54
CA GLY A 98 -4.05 -0.12 -0.74
C GLY A 98 -5.24 0.06 0.21
N ASP A 99 -6.38 -0.53 -0.12
CA ASP A 99 -7.64 -0.32 0.62
C ASP A 99 -7.61 -0.84 2.08
N ILE A 100 -6.54 -1.53 2.48
CA ILE A 100 -6.33 -1.97 3.87
C ILE A 100 -6.19 -0.80 4.85
N ILE A 101 -5.75 0.36 4.37
CA ILE A 101 -5.60 1.57 5.19
C ILE A 101 -6.99 2.08 5.61
N GLU A 102 -7.96 2.03 4.70
CA GLU A 102 -9.34 2.45 4.93
C GLU A 102 -10.06 1.62 6.01
N ASN A 103 -9.62 0.38 6.22
CA ASN A 103 -10.22 -0.56 7.15
C ASN A 103 -9.26 -0.97 8.28
N TYR A 104 -8.42 -0.05 8.72
CA TYR A 104 -7.36 -0.30 9.69
C TYR A 104 -7.83 -1.02 10.95
N GLU A 105 -8.89 -0.54 11.61
CA GLU A 105 -9.35 -1.13 12.87
C GLU A 105 -9.90 -2.57 12.68
N ARG A 106 -10.51 -2.84 11.51
CA ARG A 106 -10.96 -4.20 11.19
C ARG A 106 -9.77 -5.14 11.00
N LEU A 107 -8.74 -4.67 10.29
CA LEU A 107 -7.53 -5.44 10.08
C LEU A 107 -6.76 -5.65 11.39
N GLN A 108 -6.68 -4.62 12.22
CA GLN A 108 -6.08 -4.71 13.54
C GLN A 108 -6.73 -5.80 14.40
N LYS A 109 -8.07 -5.83 14.43
CA LYS A 109 -8.82 -6.86 15.16
C LYS A 109 -8.64 -8.24 14.56
N LEU A 110 -8.71 -8.37 13.24
CA LEU A 110 -8.57 -9.64 12.53
C LEU A 110 -7.22 -10.30 12.79
N LEU A 111 -6.14 -9.52 12.73
CA LEU A 111 -4.77 -9.99 12.90
C LEU A 111 -4.28 -9.89 14.35
N ASN A 112 -5.14 -9.44 15.27
CA ASN A 112 -4.79 -9.20 16.67
C ASN A 112 -3.53 -8.33 16.81
N LEU A 113 -3.46 -7.23 16.05
CA LEU A 113 -2.32 -6.33 16.05
C LEU A 113 -2.34 -5.45 17.31
N PRO A 114 -1.18 -5.25 17.93
CA PRO A 114 -1.06 -4.27 19.00
C PRO A 114 -1.19 -2.84 18.46
N SER A 115 -1.52 -1.90 19.33
CA SER A 115 -1.75 -0.49 18.95
C SER A 115 -0.54 0.22 18.29
N HIS A 116 0.66 -0.31 18.49
CA HIS A 116 1.90 0.23 17.92
C HIS A 116 2.29 -0.38 16.57
N ALA A 117 1.52 -1.34 16.04
CA ALA A 117 1.75 -1.96 14.76
C ALA A 117 0.64 -1.56 13.78
N ILE A 118 1.04 -0.88 12.71
CA ILE A 118 0.15 -0.31 11.70
C ILE A 118 0.37 -1.01 10.36
N PRO A 119 -0.68 -1.47 9.66
CA PRO A 119 -0.56 -1.99 8.31
C PRO A 119 -0.02 -0.93 7.35
N ALA A 120 1.05 -1.27 6.64
CA ALA A 120 1.68 -0.40 5.66
C ALA A 120 1.31 -0.78 4.22
N ALA A 121 1.24 -2.07 3.93
CA ALA A 121 0.84 -2.59 2.62
C ALA A 121 0.30 -4.00 2.76
N MET A 122 -0.60 -4.39 1.86
CA MET A 122 -0.94 -5.78 1.63
C MET A 122 -0.52 -6.16 0.21
N LEU A 123 0.11 -7.32 0.07
CA LEU A 123 0.57 -7.87 -1.20
C LEU A 123 -0.06 -9.25 -1.38
N ILE A 124 -0.79 -9.42 -2.46
CA ILE A 124 -1.27 -10.72 -2.90
C ILE A 124 -0.37 -11.26 -4.00
N MET A 125 -0.13 -12.57 -3.99
CA MET A 125 0.73 -13.21 -4.97
C MET A 125 0.17 -14.57 -5.38
N GLY A 126 0.45 -14.98 -6.63
CA GLY A 126 0.05 -16.27 -7.17
C GLY A 126 0.58 -16.48 -8.58
N TYR A 127 0.42 -17.68 -9.11
CA TYR A 127 0.75 -17.94 -10.49
C TYR A 127 -0.24 -17.25 -11.43
N PRO A 128 0.23 -16.59 -12.51
CA PRO A 128 -0.66 -15.99 -13.49
C PRO A 128 -1.54 -17.06 -14.15
N LEU A 129 -2.84 -16.81 -14.24
CA LEU A 129 -3.79 -17.70 -14.90
C LEU A 129 -3.58 -17.79 -16.42
N ASN A 130 -3.00 -16.75 -17.01
CA ASN A 130 -2.70 -16.67 -18.43
C ASN A 130 -1.27 -16.15 -18.63
N GLU A 131 -0.53 -16.76 -19.54
CA GLU A 131 0.81 -16.30 -19.93
C GLU A 131 0.80 -14.94 -20.66
N LYS A 132 -0.36 -14.51 -21.17
CA LYS A 132 -0.49 -13.19 -21.80
C LYS A 132 -0.51 -12.11 -20.71
N LYS A 133 0.57 -11.33 -20.66
CA LYS A 133 0.55 -10.04 -19.94
C LYS A 133 -0.67 -9.25 -20.43
N SER A 134 -1.46 -8.75 -19.49
CA SER A 134 -2.57 -7.86 -19.83
C SER A 134 -2.05 -6.70 -20.69
N ASP A 135 -2.62 -6.48 -21.86
CA ASP A 135 -2.30 -5.33 -22.71
C ASP A 135 -2.74 -4.00 -22.07
N ALA A 136 -3.44 -4.07 -20.94
CA ALA A 136 -3.97 -2.93 -20.22
C ALA A 136 -3.06 -2.54 -19.03
N ILE A 137 -1.87 -2.05 -19.34
CA ILE A 137 -1.01 -1.44 -18.32
C ILE A 137 -1.57 -0.06 -17.98
N THR A 138 -1.81 0.19 -16.69
CA THR A 138 -2.20 1.51 -16.22
C THR A 138 -1.12 2.53 -16.62
N PRO A 139 -1.46 3.65 -17.25
CA PRO A 139 -0.51 4.69 -17.59
C PRO A 139 0.33 5.13 -16.38
N ARG A 140 1.55 5.53 -16.63
CA ARG A 140 2.46 6.09 -15.63
C ARG A 140 2.72 7.56 -15.93
N PRO A 141 2.98 8.40 -14.89
CA PRO A 141 3.41 9.77 -15.08
C PRO A 141 4.64 9.85 -15.98
N ASP A 142 4.74 10.90 -16.76
CA ASP A 142 5.96 11.16 -17.51
C ASP A 142 7.08 11.57 -16.55
N THR A 143 8.32 11.20 -16.88
CA THR A 143 9.49 11.46 -16.03
C THR A 143 9.63 12.96 -15.69
N ALA A 144 9.27 13.84 -16.61
CA ALA A 144 9.35 15.28 -16.41
C ALA A 144 8.42 15.81 -15.31
N SER A 145 7.30 15.11 -15.04
CA SER A 145 6.36 15.47 -13.96
C SER A 145 6.72 14.83 -12.63
N ALA A 146 7.50 13.74 -12.65
CA ALA A 146 7.84 12.96 -11.45
C ALA A 146 9.24 13.26 -10.91
N ILE A 147 10.16 13.81 -11.71
CA ILE A 147 11.55 14.06 -11.37
C ILE A 147 11.90 15.51 -11.61
N PHE A 148 12.18 16.25 -10.54
CA PHE A 148 12.66 17.61 -10.61
C PHE A 148 14.18 17.63 -10.57
N MET A 149 14.81 18.08 -11.66
CA MET A 149 16.25 18.20 -11.76
C MET A 149 16.69 19.67 -11.69
N GLU A 150 17.88 19.93 -11.18
CA GLU A 150 18.60 21.21 -11.15
C GLU A 150 17.96 22.34 -10.32
N ASN A 151 16.68 22.64 -10.46
CA ASN A 151 16.04 23.80 -9.82
C ASN A 151 15.13 23.44 -8.63
N GLY A 152 15.13 22.18 -8.18
CA GLY A 152 14.29 21.74 -7.07
C GLY A 152 12.81 21.58 -7.46
N TYR A 153 11.94 21.68 -6.48
CA TYR A 153 10.50 21.51 -6.66
C TYR A 153 9.90 22.59 -7.56
N LYS A 154 9.04 22.18 -8.49
CA LYS A 154 8.27 23.07 -9.38
C LYS A 154 6.79 22.86 -9.11
N ASP A 155 6.06 23.93 -8.84
CA ASP A 155 4.61 23.90 -8.86
C ASP A 155 4.11 23.61 -10.27
N LEU A 156 3.26 22.60 -10.41
CA LEU A 156 2.67 22.23 -11.68
C LEU A 156 1.58 23.25 -12.05
N THR A 157 1.62 23.71 -13.28
CA THR A 157 0.54 24.52 -13.83
C THR A 157 -0.68 23.66 -14.14
N LYS A 158 -1.82 24.31 -14.42
CA LYS A 158 -3.02 23.62 -14.86
C LYS A 158 -2.76 22.80 -16.13
N GLU A 159 -2.01 23.36 -17.05
CA GLU A 159 -1.63 22.70 -18.32
C GLU A 159 -0.74 21.50 -18.10
N ASP A 160 0.24 21.58 -17.19
CA ASP A 160 1.09 20.46 -16.81
C ASP A 160 0.25 19.29 -16.27
N ILE A 161 -0.70 19.58 -15.36
CA ILE A 161 -1.58 18.56 -14.74
C ILE A 161 -2.49 17.91 -15.81
N TYR A 162 -3.16 18.68 -16.65
CA TYR A 162 -4.03 18.11 -17.67
C TYR A 162 -3.25 17.27 -18.69
N SER A 163 -2.06 17.71 -19.09
CA SER A 163 -1.18 16.95 -19.99
C SER A 163 -0.75 15.63 -19.36
N GLU A 164 -0.41 15.64 -18.09
CA GLU A 164 -0.01 14.41 -17.36
C GLU A 164 -1.13 13.39 -17.30
N TYR A 165 -2.35 13.85 -17.00
CA TYR A 165 -3.50 12.95 -16.82
C TYR A 165 -4.22 12.61 -18.13
N GLU A 166 -3.82 13.14 -19.29
CA GLU A 166 -4.43 12.85 -20.57
C GLU A 166 -4.47 11.34 -20.88
N LYS A 167 -3.35 10.65 -20.68
CA LYS A 167 -3.24 9.20 -20.89
C LYS A 167 -4.13 8.41 -19.92
N HIS A 168 -4.24 8.87 -18.66
CA HIS A 168 -5.12 8.27 -17.67
C HIS A 168 -6.59 8.50 -18.04
N GLN A 169 -6.93 9.70 -18.48
CA GLN A 169 -8.27 10.05 -18.94
C GLN A 169 -8.73 9.08 -20.06
N ALA A 170 -7.93 8.94 -21.10
CA ALA A 170 -8.22 8.03 -22.21
C ALA A 170 -8.33 6.55 -21.76
N TYR A 171 -7.48 6.12 -20.83
CA TYR A 171 -7.54 4.78 -20.25
C TYR A 171 -8.85 4.55 -19.47
N PHE A 172 -9.25 5.49 -18.61
CA PHE A 172 -10.47 5.39 -17.81
C PHE A 172 -11.73 5.45 -18.66
N GLU A 173 -11.76 6.31 -19.69
CA GLU A 173 -12.85 6.38 -20.68
C GLU A 173 -12.98 5.06 -21.44
N GLY A 174 -11.88 4.53 -21.95
CA GLY A 174 -11.87 3.23 -22.65
C GLY A 174 -12.35 2.07 -21.79
N LYS A 175 -12.15 2.14 -20.47
CA LYS A 175 -12.62 1.14 -19.49
C LYS A 175 -14.03 1.43 -18.96
N LYS A 176 -14.66 2.54 -19.36
CA LYS A 176 -15.98 2.99 -18.85
C LYS A 176 -16.03 3.13 -17.33
N LEU A 177 -14.97 3.65 -16.74
CA LEU A 177 -14.82 3.80 -15.29
C LEU A 177 -15.27 5.18 -14.77
N MET A 178 -15.65 6.11 -15.66
CA MET A 178 -16.06 7.45 -15.25
C MET A 178 -17.37 7.43 -14.45
N PRO A 179 -17.43 8.14 -13.31
CA PRO A 179 -18.61 8.13 -12.45
C PRO A 179 -19.77 8.93 -13.01
N ILE A 180 -19.47 9.88 -13.88
CA ILE A 180 -20.45 10.77 -14.53
C ILE A 180 -20.11 10.93 -16.02
N GLU A 181 -21.10 11.27 -16.82
CA GLU A 181 -20.93 11.60 -18.22
C GLU A 181 -20.01 12.84 -18.37
N ASN A 182 -19.03 12.77 -19.25
CA ASN A 182 -17.98 13.79 -19.43
C ASN A 182 -17.15 14.08 -18.16
N GLY A 183 -17.12 13.14 -17.21
CA GLY A 183 -16.30 13.24 -16.01
C GLY A 183 -14.79 13.13 -16.30
N THR A 184 -14.00 13.49 -15.31
CA THR A 184 -12.55 13.40 -15.33
C THR A 184 -12.03 12.28 -14.43
N VAL A 185 -10.76 11.91 -14.59
CA VAL A 185 -10.06 11.02 -13.65
C VAL A 185 -10.08 11.61 -12.23
N ALA A 186 -10.01 12.96 -12.11
CA ALA A 186 -10.13 13.64 -10.82
C ALA A 186 -11.51 13.39 -10.18
N ASP A 187 -12.60 13.45 -10.95
CA ASP A 187 -13.96 13.19 -10.45
C ASP A 187 -14.10 11.75 -9.95
N TYR A 188 -13.48 10.79 -10.66
CA TYR A 188 -13.45 9.40 -10.22
C TYR A 188 -12.80 9.24 -8.86
N TYR A 189 -11.59 9.79 -8.67
CA TYR A 189 -10.88 9.68 -7.41
C TYR A 189 -11.54 10.48 -6.29
N TYR A 190 -12.01 11.69 -6.60
CA TYR A 190 -12.71 12.54 -5.63
C TYR A 190 -13.96 11.87 -5.07
N ASN A 191 -14.77 11.27 -5.94
CA ASN A 191 -16.01 10.62 -5.53
C ASN A 191 -15.78 9.28 -4.81
N ARG A 192 -14.73 8.54 -5.17
CA ARG A 192 -14.54 7.17 -4.68
C ARG A 192 -13.50 7.06 -3.57
N LYS A 193 -12.40 7.77 -3.67
CA LYS A 193 -11.24 7.62 -2.78
C LYS A 193 -11.02 8.80 -1.84
N TYR A 194 -11.46 9.98 -2.22
CA TYR A 194 -11.33 11.17 -1.39
C TYR A 194 -12.51 11.27 -0.41
N THR A 195 -12.63 10.28 0.47
CA THR A 195 -13.65 10.18 1.50
C THR A 195 -13.00 10.23 2.87
N ASN A 196 -13.77 10.62 3.91
CA ASN A 196 -13.28 10.65 5.27
C ASN A 196 -12.77 9.27 5.72
N ALA A 197 -13.49 8.21 5.39
CA ALA A 197 -13.11 6.85 5.76
C ALA A 197 -11.75 6.40 5.18
N PHE A 198 -11.31 7.01 4.07
CA PHE A 198 -10.01 6.72 3.47
C PHE A 198 -8.90 7.64 3.99
N MET A 199 -9.26 8.87 4.42
CA MET A 199 -8.29 9.91 4.78
C MET A 199 -8.10 10.07 6.28
N ASP A 200 -9.06 9.63 7.11
CA ASP A 200 -9.00 9.65 8.58
C ASP A 200 -8.28 8.42 9.14
#